data_ca81e5040cf3722282b02c4ddb57c565
#
_entry.id   ca81e5040cf3722282b02c4ddb57c565
#
_cell.length_a   1.000
_cell.length_b   1.000
_cell.length_c   1.000
_cell.angle_alpha   90.00
_cell.angle_beta   90.00
_cell.angle_gamma   90.00
#
_symmetry.space_group_name_H-M   'P 1'
#
loop_
_entity.id
_entity.type
_entity.pdbx_description
1 polymer ?
#
loop_
_entity_poly.entity_id
_entity_poly.type
_entity_poly.pdbx_seq_one_letter_code
_entity_poly.pdbx_strand_id
1 'polypeptide(L)'
;MNTILIVDDDPFQASVMTSVLGRQFGDVRRVSDAAEALGLIEQPEFARDLRLLISGGHTHALGGADFVAELHARMPGLPVMVLGTNGSGSAEYADQDVVFIARPAASDTVLSVTRQMLARHEIAA
;
A
#
# COMPACT_ATOMS: atom_id res chain seq x y z
N MET A 1 -6.28 11.41 11.68
CA MET A 1 -5.93 11.79 10.29
C MET A 1 -5.83 10.54 9.44
N ASN A 2 -6.22 10.61 8.19
CA ASN A 2 -6.18 9.44 7.31
C ASN A 2 -4.89 9.45 6.50
N THR A 3 -3.98 8.54 6.82
CA THR A 3 -2.68 8.47 6.18
C THR A 3 -2.63 7.30 5.20
N ILE A 4 -2.10 7.56 4.01
CA ILE A 4 -1.76 6.54 3.01
C ILE A 4 -0.25 6.41 2.98
N LEU A 5 0.26 5.19 3.14
CA LEU A 5 1.69 4.92 3.07
C LEU A 5 2.01 4.21 1.77
N ILE A 6 2.94 4.78 1.02
CA ILE A 6 3.44 4.18 -0.22
C ILE A 6 4.82 3.59 0.04
N VAL A 7 4.99 2.31 -0.28
CA VAL A 7 6.27 1.62 -0.18
C VAL A 7 6.74 1.33 -1.59
N ASP A 8 7.73 2.08 -2.06
CA ASP A 8 8.23 1.94 -3.43
C ASP A 8 9.68 2.40 -3.48
N ASP A 9 10.55 1.55 -3.99
CA ASP A 9 11.97 1.85 -4.13
C ASP A 9 12.30 2.66 -5.38
N ASP A 10 11.35 2.81 -6.31
CA ASP A 10 11.51 3.63 -7.50
C ASP A 10 11.10 5.07 -7.19
N PRO A 11 12.06 6.01 -7.10
CA PRO A 11 11.71 7.39 -6.71
C PRO A 11 10.80 8.09 -7.71
N PHE A 12 10.90 7.76 -8.99
CA PHE A 12 10.06 8.38 -10.00
C PHE A 12 8.61 7.94 -9.86
N GLN A 13 8.36 6.62 -9.77
CA GLN A 13 7.01 6.11 -9.59
C GLN A 13 6.40 6.56 -8.26
N ALA A 14 7.20 6.56 -7.21
CA ALA A 14 6.74 7.02 -5.91
C ALA A 14 6.33 8.50 -5.96
N SER A 15 7.11 9.32 -6.66
CA SER A 15 6.81 10.75 -6.80
C SER A 15 5.50 10.97 -7.55
N VAL A 16 5.29 10.25 -8.65
CA VAL A 16 4.05 10.35 -9.42
C VAL A 16 2.86 9.93 -8.56
N MET A 17 2.97 8.81 -7.87
CA MET A 17 1.89 8.29 -7.05
C MET A 17 1.57 9.22 -5.88
N THR A 18 2.58 9.75 -5.22
CA THR A 18 2.41 10.69 -4.12
C THR A 18 1.69 11.96 -4.60
N SER A 19 2.06 12.46 -5.77
CA SER A 19 1.39 13.62 -6.37
C SER A 19 -0.07 13.35 -6.68
N VAL A 20 -0.33 12.22 -7.35
CA VAL A 20 -1.68 11.87 -7.79
C VAL A 20 -2.60 11.68 -6.59
N LEU A 21 -2.17 10.91 -5.61
CA LEU A 21 -2.99 10.61 -4.44
C LEU A 21 -3.07 11.80 -3.49
N GLY A 22 -1.99 12.55 -3.35
CA GLY A 22 -1.95 13.69 -2.45
C GLY A 22 -2.95 14.78 -2.76
N ARG A 23 -3.33 14.91 -4.04
CA ARG A 23 -4.34 15.89 -4.46
C ARG A 23 -5.73 15.57 -3.94
N GLN A 24 -6.01 14.28 -3.70
CA GLN A 24 -7.35 13.84 -3.34
C GLN A 24 -7.48 13.41 -1.89
N PHE A 25 -6.43 12.89 -1.30
CA PHE A 25 -6.54 12.24 0.00
C PHE A 25 -5.75 12.92 1.12
N GLY A 26 -4.97 13.93 0.81
CA GLY A 26 -4.31 14.75 1.81
C GLY A 26 -2.98 14.19 2.31
N ASP A 27 -2.99 13.31 3.31
CA ASP A 27 -1.76 12.85 3.94
C ASP A 27 -1.25 11.58 3.27
N VAL A 28 -0.31 11.73 2.36
CA VAL A 28 0.32 10.62 1.64
C VAL A 28 1.82 10.67 1.94
N ARG A 29 2.35 9.56 2.45
CA ARG A 29 3.77 9.45 2.79
C ARG A 29 4.40 8.31 2.03
N ARG A 30 5.70 8.40 1.84
CA ARG A 30 6.44 7.40 1.09
C ARG A 30 7.65 6.92 1.89
N VAL A 31 7.89 5.60 1.84
CA VAL A 31 9.16 4.99 2.26
C VAL A 31 9.70 4.15 1.12
N SER A 32 11.00 3.86 1.18
CA SER A 32 11.69 3.18 0.08
C SER A 32 11.62 1.67 0.16
N ASP A 33 11.49 1.11 1.35
CA ASP A 33 11.55 -0.34 1.52
C ASP A 33 10.65 -0.84 2.63
N ALA A 34 10.54 -2.16 2.72
CA ALA A 34 9.68 -2.83 3.69
C ALA A 34 10.14 -2.58 5.13
N ALA A 35 11.43 -2.54 5.38
CA ALA A 35 11.94 -2.33 6.73
C ALA A 35 11.54 -0.97 7.29
N GLU A 36 11.62 0.08 6.45
CA GLU A 36 11.16 1.41 6.85
C GLU A 36 9.67 1.41 7.15
N ALA A 37 8.89 0.74 6.31
CA ALA A 37 7.44 0.67 6.50
C ALA A 37 7.08 -0.03 7.82
N LEU A 38 7.70 -1.16 8.09
CA LEU A 38 7.45 -1.89 9.33
C LEU A 38 7.86 -1.09 10.56
N GLY A 39 8.96 -0.36 10.46
CA GLY A 39 9.41 0.52 11.56
C GLY A 39 8.40 1.61 11.88
N LEU A 40 7.80 2.21 10.83
CA LEU A 40 6.75 3.22 11.05
C LEU A 40 5.50 2.63 11.69
N ILE A 41 5.10 1.46 11.24
CA ILE A 41 3.90 0.80 11.74
C ILE A 41 4.04 0.43 13.22
N GLU A 42 5.25 0.18 13.68
CA GLU A 42 5.50 -0.09 15.10
C GLU A 42 5.33 1.14 15.99
N GLN A 43 5.26 2.33 15.40
CA GLN A 43 4.97 3.54 16.15
C GLN A 43 3.46 3.69 16.29
N PRO A 44 2.93 3.67 17.53
CA PRO A 44 1.47 3.67 17.73
C PRO A 44 0.76 4.87 17.11
N GLU A 45 1.39 6.03 17.17
CA GLU A 45 0.81 7.25 16.60
C GLU A 45 0.63 7.15 15.11
N PHE A 46 1.62 6.61 14.40
CA PHE A 46 1.55 6.42 12.97
C PHE A 46 0.53 5.34 12.61
N ALA A 47 0.58 4.21 13.30
CA ALA A 47 -0.33 3.09 13.03
C ALA A 47 -1.80 3.49 13.22
N ARG A 48 -2.07 4.32 14.21
CA ARG A 48 -3.43 4.77 14.49
C ARG A 48 -4.04 5.54 13.32
N ASP A 49 -3.22 6.33 12.62
CA ASP A 49 -3.70 7.16 11.52
C ASP A 49 -3.63 6.46 10.15
N LEU A 50 -2.92 5.35 10.06
CA LEU A 50 -2.73 4.65 8.80
C LEU A 50 -4.01 3.96 8.35
N ARG A 51 -4.46 4.25 7.13
CA ARG A 51 -5.71 3.71 6.57
C ARG A 51 -5.51 2.83 5.36
N LEU A 52 -4.39 2.95 4.69
CA LEU A 52 -4.09 2.19 3.48
C LEU A 52 -2.59 2.13 3.26
N LEU A 53 -2.10 0.96 2.86
CA LEU A 53 -0.72 0.82 2.42
C LEU A 53 -0.72 0.39 0.97
N ILE A 54 0.08 1.08 0.15
CA ILE A 54 0.24 0.75 -1.27
C ILE A 54 1.69 0.31 -1.47
N SER A 55 1.86 -0.96 -1.88
CA SER A 55 3.18 -1.53 -2.14
C SER A 55 3.46 -1.52 -3.63
N GLY A 56 4.63 -1.04 -4.02
CA GLY A 56 5.04 -0.96 -5.41
C GLY A 56 5.48 -2.28 -6.02
N GLY A 57 5.44 -3.37 -5.31
CA GLY A 57 5.73 -4.69 -5.85
C GLY A 57 7.19 -5.12 -5.80
N HIS A 58 8.10 -4.22 -5.49
CA HIS A 58 9.52 -4.54 -5.33
C HIS A 58 9.96 -4.15 -3.93
N THR A 59 9.97 -5.11 -3.03
CA THR A 59 10.44 -4.93 -1.66
C THR A 59 11.61 -5.88 -1.46
N HIS A 60 12.80 -5.39 -1.72
CA HIS A 60 13.98 -6.20 -1.96
C HIS A 60 14.41 -7.14 -0.83
N ALA A 61 14.25 -6.74 0.41
CA ALA A 61 14.74 -7.53 1.54
C ALA A 61 13.77 -8.66 1.91
N LEU A 62 12.48 -8.47 1.67
CA LEU A 62 11.45 -9.46 1.92
C LEU A 62 10.69 -9.70 0.62
N GLY A 63 10.27 -10.91 0.36
CA GLY A 63 9.33 -11.16 -0.72
C GLY A 63 8.04 -10.37 -0.49
N GLY A 64 7.35 -10.01 -1.57
CA GLY A 64 6.14 -9.21 -1.45
C GLY A 64 5.10 -9.83 -0.54
N ALA A 65 4.85 -11.14 -0.69
CA ALA A 65 3.88 -11.85 0.14
C ALA A 65 4.33 -11.92 1.61
N ASP A 66 5.61 -12.08 1.86
CA ASP A 66 6.15 -12.09 3.22
C ASP A 66 5.98 -10.73 3.89
N PHE A 67 6.18 -9.65 3.12
CA PHE A 67 5.95 -8.30 3.62
C PHE A 67 4.50 -8.10 4.03
N VAL A 68 3.56 -8.51 3.19
CA VAL A 68 2.13 -8.39 3.49
C VAL A 68 1.76 -9.21 4.73
N ALA A 69 2.32 -10.41 4.86
CA ALA A 69 2.09 -11.24 6.05
C ALA A 69 2.56 -10.53 7.33
N GLU A 70 3.73 -9.89 7.27
CA GLU A 70 4.24 -9.12 8.42
C GLU A 70 3.37 -7.90 8.73
N LEU A 71 2.85 -7.23 7.71
CA LEU A 71 1.92 -6.12 7.90
C LEU A 71 0.66 -6.57 8.62
N HIS A 72 0.07 -7.67 8.16
CA HIS A 72 -1.17 -8.16 8.74
C HIS A 72 -0.98 -8.80 10.11
N ALA A 73 0.23 -9.27 10.44
CA ALA A 73 0.54 -9.71 11.79
C ALA A 73 0.48 -8.56 12.78
N ARG A 74 0.85 -7.36 12.35
CA ARG A 74 0.84 -6.16 13.18
C ARG A 74 -0.47 -5.39 13.11
N MET A 75 -1.08 -5.36 11.94
CA MET A 75 -2.32 -4.63 11.68
C MET A 75 -3.27 -5.49 10.85
N PRO A 76 -3.99 -6.43 11.48
CA PRO A 76 -4.81 -7.40 10.73
C PRO A 76 -5.87 -6.78 9.83
N GLY A 77 -6.37 -5.61 10.18
CA GLY A 77 -7.40 -4.94 9.40
C GLY A 77 -6.90 -3.95 8.37
N LEU A 78 -5.58 -3.82 8.21
CA LEU A 78 -5.03 -2.80 7.30
C LEU A 78 -5.29 -3.16 5.85
N PRO A 79 -5.99 -2.30 5.08
CA PRO A 79 -6.12 -2.50 3.64
C PRO A 79 -4.77 -2.35 2.94
N VAL A 80 -4.44 -3.29 2.06
CA VAL A 80 -3.19 -3.30 1.32
C VAL A 80 -3.47 -3.40 -0.18
N MET A 81 -2.92 -2.48 -0.94
CA MET A 81 -2.95 -2.50 -2.40
C MET A 81 -1.55 -2.83 -2.90
N VAL A 82 -1.44 -3.78 -3.82
CA VAL A 82 -0.16 -4.13 -4.43
C VAL A 82 -0.18 -3.75 -5.90
N LEU A 83 0.78 -2.95 -6.32
CA LEU A 83 0.99 -2.60 -7.72
C LEU A 83 2.18 -3.40 -8.23
N GLY A 84 1.93 -4.36 -9.10
CA GLY A 84 2.97 -5.26 -9.56
C GLY A 84 2.89 -5.57 -11.03
N THR A 85 3.83 -6.38 -11.52
CA THR A 85 3.79 -6.84 -12.90
C THR A 85 2.63 -7.83 -13.06
N ASN A 86 2.06 -7.88 -14.26
CA ASN A 86 0.94 -8.76 -14.54
C ASN A 86 1.32 -10.24 -14.50
N GLY A 87 0.33 -11.09 -14.47
CA GLY A 87 0.52 -12.54 -14.56
C GLY A 87 0.98 -13.16 -13.26
N SER A 88 2.24 -13.62 -13.23
CA SER A 88 2.78 -14.36 -12.09
C SER A 88 2.79 -13.57 -10.78
N GLY A 89 2.80 -12.24 -10.86
CA GLY A 89 2.81 -11.40 -9.66
C GLY A 89 1.59 -11.59 -8.77
N SER A 90 0.41 -11.73 -9.36
CA SER A 90 -0.82 -11.88 -8.56
C SER A 90 -0.90 -13.22 -7.83
N ALA A 91 -0.30 -14.27 -8.40
CA ALA A 91 -0.32 -15.60 -7.78
C ALA A 91 0.43 -15.62 -6.44
N GLU A 92 1.45 -14.78 -6.30
CA GLU A 92 2.23 -14.67 -5.07
C GLU A 92 1.38 -14.24 -3.89
N TYR A 93 0.29 -13.53 -4.14
CA TYR A 93 -0.59 -12.97 -3.10
C TYR A 93 -1.91 -13.71 -2.97
N ALA A 94 -2.01 -14.90 -3.57
CA ALA A 94 -3.28 -15.62 -3.62
C ALA A 94 -3.89 -15.89 -2.24
N ASP A 95 -3.05 -16.11 -1.23
CA ASP A 95 -3.49 -16.40 0.14
C ASP A 95 -3.52 -15.16 1.03
N GLN A 96 -3.31 -13.97 0.45
CA GLN A 96 -3.23 -12.73 1.21
C GLN A 96 -4.46 -11.86 0.94
N ASP A 97 -4.86 -11.11 1.95
CA ASP A 97 -5.96 -10.15 1.82
C ASP A 97 -5.43 -8.82 1.24
N VAL A 98 -5.26 -8.79 -0.08
CA VAL A 98 -4.78 -7.60 -0.79
C VAL A 98 -5.61 -7.36 -2.04
N VAL A 99 -5.57 -6.12 -2.52
CA VAL A 99 -6.06 -5.78 -3.86
C VAL A 99 -4.85 -5.65 -4.75
N PHE A 100 -4.74 -6.50 -5.77
CA PHE A 100 -3.62 -6.49 -6.70
C PHE A 100 -4.01 -5.74 -7.97
N ILE A 101 -3.19 -4.78 -8.37
CA ILE A 101 -3.37 -4.06 -9.63
C ILE A 101 -2.12 -4.28 -10.48
N ALA A 102 -2.31 -4.83 -11.68
CA ALA A 102 -1.20 -5.07 -12.61
C ALA A 102 -0.74 -3.77 -13.26
N ARG A 103 0.57 -3.60 -13.37
CA ARG A 103 1.16 -2.48 -14.10
C ARG A 103 1.26 -2.79 -15.60
N PRO A 104 1.16 -1.78 -16.45
CA PRO A 104 0.93 -0.39 -16.14
C PRO A 104 -0.52 -0.12 -15.75
N ALA A 105 -0.73 0.68 -14.72
CA ALA A 105 -2.06 1.02 -14.24
C ALA A 105 -2.32 2.51 -14.47
N ALA A 106 -3.49 2.83 -14.98
CA ALA A 106 -3.88 4.22 -15.16
C ALA A 106 -4.10 4.90 -13.80
N SER A 107 -3.75 6.17 -13.71
CA SER A 107 -3.95 6.95 -12.48
C SER A 107 -5.41 6.90 -12.01
N ASP A 108 -6.36 6.98 -12.95
CA ASP A 108 -7.78 6.93 -12.63
C ASP A 108 -8.18 5.61 -11.98
N THR A 109 -7.59 4.50 -12.43
CA THR A 109 -7.84 3.19 -11.84
C THR A 109 -7.36 3.14 -10.40
N VAL A 110 -6.13 3.60 -10.17
CA VAL A 110 -5.55 3.61 -8.83
C VAL A 110 -6.37 4.50 -7.90
N LEU A 111 -6.76 5.68 -8.35
CA LEU A 111 -7.59 6.60 -7.56
C LEU A 111 -8.94 5.98 -7.20
N SER A 112 -9.57 5.34 -8.17
CA SER A 112 -10.89 4.73 -7.96
C SER A 112 -10.81 3.58 -6.95
N VAL A 113 -9.81 2.71 -7.08
CA VAL A 113 -9.63 1.58 -6.16
C VAL A 113 -9.26 2.08 -4.77
N THR A 114 -8.42 3.11 -4.69
CA THR A 114 -8.05 3.73 -3.41
C THR A 114 -9.30 4.25 -2.68
N ARG A 115 -10.17 4.95 -3.39
CA ARG A 115 -11.43 5.45 -2.81
C ARG A 115 -12.29 4.31 -2.27
N GLN A 116 -12.41 3.24 -3.06
CA GLN A 116 -13.21 2.08 -2.66
C GLN A 116 -12.65 1.41 -1.41
N MET A 117 -11.33 1.26 -1.34
CA MET A 117 -10.68 0.62 -0.19
C MET A 117 -10.84 1.46 1.07
N LEU A 118 -10.67 2.77 0.96
CA LEU A 118 -10.86 3.67 2.11
C LEU A 118 -12.31 3.67 2.59
N ALA A 119 -13.26 3.66 1.66
CA ALA A 119 -14.68 3.64 2.00
C ALA A 119 -15.07 2.35 2.73
N ARG A 120 -14.56 1.20 2.27
CA ARG A 120 -14.81 -0.07 2.94
C ARG A 120 -14.25 -0.08 4.36
N HIS A 121 -13.06 0.46 4.52
CA HIS A 121 -12.44 0.51 5.84
C HIS A 121 -13.27 1.36 6.81
N GLU A 122 -13.78 2.49 6.35
CA GLU A 122 -14.63 3.35 7.16
C GLU A 122 -15.94 2.66 7.55
N ILE A 123 -16.55 1.96 6.59
CA ILE A 123 -17.79 1.22 6.85
C ILE A 123 -17.55 0.07 7.84
N ALA A 124 -16.41 -0.63 7.68
CA ALA A 124 -16.08 -1.76 8.54
C ALA A 124 -15.72 -1.34 9.97
N ALA A 125 -15.25 -0.11 10.13
CA ALA A 125 -14.91 0.40 11.45
C ALA A 125 -16.16 0.79 12.23
#